data_38b6e99454c4b9dd3b28012f0e608640
#
_entry.id   38b6e99454c4b9dd3b28012f0e608640
#
_cell.length_a   1.000
_cell.length_b   1.000
_cell.length_c   1.000
_cell.angle_alpha   90.00
_cell.angle_beta   90.00
_cell.angle_gamma   90.00
#
_symmetry.space_group_name_H-M   'P 1'
#
loop_
_entity.id
_entity.type
_entity.pdbx_description
1 polymer ?
#
loop_
_entity_poly.entity_id
_entity_poly.type
_entity_poly.pdbx_seq_one_letter_code
_entity_poly.pdbx_strand_id
1 'polypeptide(L)'
;MRRPLASRIGACLMRSYGVRTRYRLDCADQLTGACQKAIGFRTPLALLLLSLIIITTVWCWLATPVALTYAPINSATKMDCVSYAPFRDHQSPWNSGIIVSAEQIAADLTQLAKITGCIRTYSVENGLDKVPELASKVGLKVLLGVWIGRDRLKNTQLIKTALCLVREYPSVVTAMIVGSEVMLRGEMSESDLRETIRSVKARVDIPVSYADAWEFWLRYQDISADVDFVTIHILPYWEDLPVRAEDAAAYVDAVRRRVVVTFPGKEVLIGEVGWPTRGRMREGALPSRVNQTRFISEILDRARKEHFRVNLFEAYDEPWKRQWEGTVGGSWGLFDGWSREVKYPRGTAVSNFPFWKLQLGSGVALSFSVFGAALAALWRRPSMPGLVSWVAVAISATVDGILLGVNAEKTFYESYGLNDWLVQGLLLAAGIAAPLLCSSALMSGRALPTFLELMGPREGRRRSLPMLMLGGTLAMTTLIAVETALGLVFDPRWRDFPFAGLTMAVVPFSTLTLLNRPDSDTRPVAEAVFAGLLAAAALLILVNEGLENWQSLWTSAVYLLLGTTLWPARFAPIASWVPRLSVISSKVRMLDPESGALRPIDVAVVLEPNSLAKKAAEGATTVMAKGE
;
A
#
# COMPACT_ATOMS: atom_id res chain seq x y z
N MET A 1 29.39 59.20 17.75
CA MET A 1 29.06 58.73 19.12
C MET A 1 27.84 57.86 19.07
N ARG A 2 28.04 56.55 19.17
CA ARG A 2 26.98 55.53 19.17
C ARG A 2 26.55 55.27 20.59
N ARG A 3 25.24 55.42 20.91
CA ARG A 3 24.67 54.91 22.19
C ARG A 3 24.01 53.54 21.92
N PRO A 4 24.17 52.58 22.81
CA PRO A 4 23.75 51.20 22.57
C PRO A 4 22.26 50.99 22.84
N LEU A 5 21.69 50.05 22.08
CA LEU A 5 20.28 49.64 22.01
C LEU A 5 19.71 48.98 23.32
N ALA A 6 20.51 48.84 24.37
CA ALA A 6 20.14 48.13 25.60
C ALA A 6 19.25 48.90 26.57
N SER A 7 19.03 50.21 26.40
CA SER A 7 18.29 51.05 27.36
C SER A 7 16.78 51.18 27.13
N ARG A 8 16.23 50.57 26.05
CA ARG A 8 14.79 50.65 25.74
C ARG A 8 13.96 49.42 26.16
N ILE A 9 14.58 48.33 26.60
CA ILE A 9 13.87 47.11 27.04
C ILE A 9 13.52 47.18 28.55
N GLY A 10 14.22 48.00 29.36
CA GLY A 10 14.02 48.09 30.78
C GLY A 10 12.84 48.95 31.26
N ALA A 11 12.26 49.77 30.40
CA ALA A 11 11.21 50.74 30.81
C ALA A 11 9.76 50.21 30.66
N CYS A 12 9.56 49.03 30.15
CA CYS A 12 8.22 48.43 29.93
C CYS A 12 7.78 47.46 31.06
N LEU A 13 8.61 47.19 32.06
CA LEU A 13 8.35 46.18 33.10
C LEU A 13 7.87 46.69 34.45
N MET A 14 7.72 48.00 34.66
CA MET A 14 7.20 48.54 35.92
C MET A 14 6.11 49.59 35.70
N ARG A 15 4.91 49.18 35.44
CA ARG A 15 3.64 49.78 35.90
C ARG A 15 2.51 48.80 35.62
N SER A 16 2.26 47.97 36.58
CA SER A 16 1.11 47.06 36.66
C SER A 16 -0.05 47.71 37.38
N TYR A 17 -1.22 47.26 37.03
CA TYR A 17 -2.57 47.43 37.58
C TYR A 17 -3.39 48.57 36.93
N GLY A 18 -4.30 48.10 36.07
CA GLY A 18 -5.54 48.81 35.78
C GLY A 18 -5.75 49.30 34.33
N VAL A 19 -5.39 48.57 33.26
CA VAL A 19 -6.05 48.64 31.95
C VAL A 19 -5.55 47.44 31.11
N ARG A 20 -6.11 46.29 31.39
CA ARG A 20 -5.86 45.09 30.58
C ARG A 20 -6.95 45.00 29.52
N THR A 21 -6.72 45.47 28.30
CA THR A 21 -7.29 44.80 27.08
C THR A 21 -6.95 45.49 25.76
N ARG A 22 -6.50 46.76 25.76
CA ARG A 22 -6.20 47.45 24.48
C ARG A 22 -4.71 47.49 24.09
N TYR A 23 -3.77 47.44 25.02
CA TYR A 23 -2.34 47.58 24.72
C TYR A 23 -1.64 46.28 24.25
N ARG A 24 -2.29 45.09 24.39
CA ARG A 24 -1.70 43.82 23.91
C ARG A 24 -1.91 43.55 22.42
N LEU A 25 -2.91 44.19 21.84
CA LEU A 25 -3.17 44.08 20.40
C LEU A 25 -2.22 44.98 19.59
N ASP A 26 -1.93 46.19 20.05
CA ASP A 26 -1.09 47.14 19.32
C ASP A 26 0.40 46.76 19.28
N CYS A 27 0.95 46.07 20.28
CA CYS A 27 2.34 45.59 20.25
C CYS A 27 2.52 44.34 19.36
N ALA A 28 1.52 43.46 19.31
CA ALA A 28 1.53 42.31 18.40
C ALA A 28 1.38 42.76 16.94
N ASP A 29 0.50 43.74 16.69
CA ASP A 29 0.32 44.31 15.35
C ASP A 29 1.51 45.15 14.87
N GLN A 30 2.22 45.84 15.75
CA GLN A 30 3.45 46.56 15.38
C GLN A 30 4.64 45.63 15.16
N LEU A 31 4.75 44.49 15.83
CA LEU A 31 5.75 43.47 15.55
C LEU A 31 5.45 42.69 14.27
N THR A 32 4.17 42.45 13.98
CA THR A 32 3.75 41.83 12.72
C THR A 32 3.86 42.80 11.53
N GLY A 33 3.56 44.08 11.74
CA GLY A 33 3.71 45.14 10.74
C GLY A 33 5.16 45.48 10.35
N ALA A 34 6.11 45.35 11.29
CA ALA A 34 7.54 45.57 11.01
C ALA A 34 8.19 44.42 10.24
N CYS A 35 7.61 43.18 10.24
CA CYS A 35 8.07 42.03 9.47
C CYS A 35 7.42 41.97 8.08
N GLN A 36 6.41 42.78 7.80
CA GLN A 36 5.69 42.84 6.52
C GLN A 36 6.32 43.82 5.52
N LYS A 37 7.64 44.05 5.58
CA LYS A 37 8.31 44.73 4.45
C LYS A 37 8.18 43.86 3.22
N ALA A 38 7.61 44.45 2.16
CA ALA A 38 7.34 43.87 0.86
C ALA A 38 8.38 42.79 0.48
N ILE A 39 7.98 41.52 0.54
CA ILE A 39 8.76 40.39 0.08
C ILE A 39 8.77 40.49 -1.43
N GLY A 40 9.88 40.99 -1.99
CA GLY A 40 10.06 41.10 -3.45
C GLY A 40 10.06 39.70 -4.08
N PHE A 41 9.93 39.63 -5.40
CA PHE A 41 9.97 38.41 -6.22
C PHE A 41 11.21 37.52 -5.95
N ARG A 42 12.25 38.03 -5.33
CA ARG A 42 13.48 37.32 -4.94
C ARG A 42 13.21 36.18 -3.93
N THR A 43 12.29 36.38 -2.95
CA THR A 43 12.01 35.36 -1.94
C THR A 43 11.32 34.11 -2.49
N PRO A 44 10.22 34.19 -3.25
CA PRO A 44 9.63 33.01 -3.87
C PRO A 44 10.61 32.32 -4.84
N LEU A 45 11.43 33.06 -5.58
CA LEU A 45 12.44 32.46 -6.45
C LEU A 45 13.52 31.71 -5.64
N ALA A 46 14.03 32.30 -4.56
CA ALA A 46 15.02 31.63 -3.69
C ALA A 46 14.46 30.36 -3.05
N LEU A 47 13.20 30.39 -2.60
CA LEU A 47 12.53 29.22 -2.02
C LEU A 47 12.25 28.14 -3.07
N LEU A 48 11.86 28.50 -4.29
CA LEU A 48 11.74 27.56 -5.40
C LEU A 48 13.09 26.88 -5.69
N LEU A 49 14.16 27.66 -5.84
CA LEU A 49 15.49 27.10 -6.08
C LEU A 49 15.93 26.17 -4.95
N LEU A 50 15.67 26.54 -3.69
CA LEU A 50 15.93 25.67 -2.54
C LEU A 50 15.13 24.35 -2.63
N SER A 51 13.83 24.41 -2.95
CA SER A 51 13.00 23.23 -3.16
C SER A 51 13.56 22.32 -4.24
N LEU A 52 13.96 22.87 -5.39
CA LEU A 52 14.56 22.12 -6.50
C LEU A 52 15.88 21.46 -6.11
N ILE A 53 16.74 22.16 -5.34
CA ILE A 53 17.99 21.59 -4.82
C ILE A 53 17.70 20.41 -3.90
N ILE A 54 16.76 20.57 -2.96
CA ILE A 54 16.39 19.50 -2.02
C ILE A 54 15.84 18.28 -2.79
N ILE A 55 14.88 18.47 -3.70
CA ILE A 55 14.28 17.40 -4.50
C ILE A 55 15.37 16.67 -5.30
N THR A 56 16.28 17.42 -5.95
CA THR A 56 17.36 16.82 -6.73
C THR A 56 18.32 16.01 -5.83
N THR A 57 18.71 16.59 -4.69
CA THR A 57 19.61 15.91 -3.74
C THR A 57 19.01 14.62 -3.20
N VAL A 58 17.73 14.65 -2.81
CA VAL A 58 17.02 13.47 -2.29
C VAL A 58 16.93 12.39 -3.36
N TRP A 59 16.55 12.73 -4.60
CA TRP A 59 16.46 11.73 -5.66
C TRP A 59 17.83 11.19 -6.08
N CYS A 60 18.87 12.00 -6.12
CA CYS A 60 20.25 11.52 -6.35
C CYS A 60 20.68 10.55 -5.24
N TRP A 61 20.35 10.85 -3.99
CA TRP A 61 20.66 9.97 -2.85
C TRP A 61 19.86 8.67 -2.88
N LEU A 62 18.54 8.71 -3.08
CA LEU A 62 17.68 7.53 -3.16
C LEU A 62 18.05 6.60 -4.33
N ALA A 63 18.48 7.20 -5.44
CA ALA A 63 18.86 6.49 -6.65
C ALA A 63 20.26 5.88 -6.59
N THR A 64 21.09 6.22 -5.56
CA THR A 64 22.46 5.75 -5.46
C THR A 64 22.49 4.22 -5.52
N PRO A 65 23.17 3.62 -6.53
CA PRO A 65 23.23 2.18 -6.64
C PRO A 65 24.10 1.58 -5.54
N VAL A 66 23.67 0.46 -4.99
CA VAL A 66 24.44 -0.32 -4.01
C VAL A 66 25.28 -1.34 -4.78
N ALA A 67 26.59 -1.27 -4.62
CA ALA A 67 27.50 -2.30 -5.11
C ALA A 67 27.37 -3.53 -4.21
N LEU A 68 27.06 -4.69 -4.80
CA LEU A 68 26.96 -5.94 -4.07
C LEU A 68 28.23 -6.76 -4.34
N THR A 69 28.77 -7.34 -3.28
CA THR A 69 30.05 -8.08 -3.32
C THR A 69 29.99 -9.30 -4.22
N TYR A 70 28.78 -9.87 -4.36
CA TYR A 70 28.53 -11.03 -5.20
C TYR A 70 27.39 -10.72 -6.17
N ALA A 71 27.65 -10.74 -7.47
CA ALA A 71 26.57 -10.71 -8.45
C ALA A 71 25.83 -12.07 -8.39
N PRO A 72 24.52 -12.10 -8.08
CA PRO A 72 23.80 -13.36 -7.95
C PRO A 72 23.78 -14.16 -9.24
N ILE A 73 24.00 -13.49 -10.36
CA ILE A 73 23.93 -14.08 -11.70
C ILE A 73 25.25 -13.75 -12.41
N ASN A 74 26.30 -14.52 -12.11
CA ASN A 74 27.55 -14.45 -12.88
C ASN A 74 27.39 -15.28 -14.18
N SER A 75 27.94 -14.77 -15.27
CA SER A 75 27.92 -15.47 -16.57
C SER A 75 28.64 -16.82 -16.56
N ALA A 76 29.57 -17.04 -15.63
CA ALA A 76 30.36 -18.25 -15.51
C ALA A 76 29.67 -19.39 -14.73
N THR A 77 28.73 -19.07 -13.82
CA THR A 77 28.02 -20.08 -12.99
C THR A 77 26.53 -19.89 -13.11
N LYS A 78 25.84 -20.92 -13.63
CA LYS A 78 24.38 -20.97 -13.62
C LYS A 78 23.89 -21.25 -12.20
N MET A 79 22.70 -20.74 -11.86
CA MET A 79 21.98 -21.11 -10.65
C MET A 79 21.54 -22.57 -10.70
N ASP A 80 21.43 -23.23 -9.53
CA ASP A 80 21.03 -24.64 -9.48
C ASP A 80 19.65 -24.84 -10.07
N CYS A 81 18.62 -24.25 -9.47
CA CYS A 81 17.25 -24.35 -9.94
C CYS A 81 16.44 -23.09 -9.62
N VAL A 82 15.39 -22.82 -10.41
CA VAL A 82 14.50 -21.68 -10.23
C VAL A 82 13.05 -22.13 -10.40
N SER A 83 12.16 -21.69 -9.51
CA SER A 83 10.72 -21.90 -9.62
C SER A 83 10.18 -21.20 -10.87
N TYR A 84 9.42 -21.92 -11.67
CA TYR A 84 8.86 -21.45 -12.93
C TYR A 84 7.36 -21.64 -12.98
N ALA A 85 6.64 -20.54 -13.15
CA ALA A 85 5.26 -20.47 -13.56
C ALA A 85 5.16 -19.51 -14.75
N PRO A 86 4.44 -19.86 -15.83
CA PRO A 86 4.46 -19.10 -17.08
C PRO A 86 3.46 -17.96 -17.14
N PHE A 87 2.62 -17.79 -16.14
CA PHE A 87 1.46 -16.91 -16.18
C PHE A 87 1.86 -15.44 -16.28
N ARG A 88 1.30 -14.76 -17.28
CA ARG A 88 1.48 -13.32 -17.53
C ARG A 88 0.28 -12.54 -16.99
N ASP A 89 0.28 -11.23 -17.23
CA ASP A 89 -0.86 -10.39 -16.87
C ASP A 89 -2.17 -10.95 -17.46
N HIS A 90 -3.24 -10.92 -16.68
CA HIS A 90 -4.55 -11.54 -16.98
C HIS A 90 -4.58 -13.07 -17.10
N GLN A 91 -3.46 -13.76 -16.89
CA GLN A 91 -3.40 -15.22 -16.78
C GLN A 91 -3.27 -15.63 -15.32
N SER A 92 -4.01 -16.67 -14.92
CA SER A 92 -3.93 -17.25 -13.58
C SER A 92 -4.15 -18.74 -13.65
N PRO A 93 -3.43 -19.54 -12.85
CA PRO A 93 -3.67 -21.00 -12.78
C PRO A 93 -5.07 -21.34 -12.27
N TRP A 94 -5.73 -20.40 -11.60
CA TRP A 94 -7.08 -20.57 -11.04
C TRP A 94 -8.19 -20.27 -12.05
N ASN A 95 -7.89 -19.64 -13.17
CA ASN A 95 -8.87 -19.35 -14.21
C ASN A 95 -9.10 -20.59 -15.07
N SER A 96 -10.29 -21.18 -14.94
CA SER A 96 -10.68 -22.34 -15.77
C SER A 96 -10.62 -22.01 -17.26
N GLY A 97 -9.92 -22.86 -18.03
CA GLY A 97 -9.79 -22.70 -19.49
C GLY A 97 -8.58 -21.89 -19.96
N ILE A 98 -7.78 -21.31 -19.09
CA ILE A 98 -6.49 -20.74 -19.48
C ILE A 98 -5.51 -21.86 -19.79
N ILE A 99 -5.01 -21.88 -21.04
CA ILE A 99 -3.92 -22.74 -21.49
C ILE A 99 -2.81 -21.82 -21.98
N VAL A 100 -1.66 -21.90 -21.34
CA VAL A 100 -0.47 -21.15 -21.76
C VAL A 100 0.10 -21.79 -23.03
N SER A 101 0.39 -20.97 -24.04
CA SER A 101 0.88 -21.48 -25.32
C SER A 101 2.31 -22.04 -25.24
N ALA A 102 2.62 -23.00 -26.08
CA ALA A 102 3.97 -23.58 -26.19
C ALA A 102 5.02 -22.53 -26.58
N GLU A 103 4.65 -21.54 -27.40
CA GLU A 103 5.52 -20.43 -27.82
C GLU A 103 5.88 -19.54 -26.62
N GLN A 104 4.90 -19.23 -25.74
CA GLN A 104 5.13 -18.45 -24.51
C GLN A 104 6.11 -19.20 -23.60
N ILE A 105 5.86 -20.48 -23.35
CA ILE A 105 6.74 -21.32 -22.52
C ILE A 105 8.14 -21.43 -23.14
N ALA A 106 8.26 -21.66 -24.45
CA ALA A 106 9.54 -21.76 -25.13
C ALA A 106 10.36 -20.48 -25.05
N ALA A 107 9.73 -19.32 -25.19
CA ALA A 107 10.39 -18.02 -25.02
C ALA A 107 10.94 -17.84 -23.60
N ASP A 108 10.12 -18.17 -22.58
CA ASP A 108 10.53 -18.09 -21.19
C ASP A 108 11.69 -19.05 -20.88
N LEU A 109 11.61 -20.32 -21.30
CA LEU A 109 12.66 -21.31 -21.07
C LEU A 109 13.96 -20.98 -21.79
N THR A 110 13.89 -20.41 -23.00
CA THR A 110 15.09 -19.91 -23.71
C THR A 110 15.79 -18.82 -22.94
N GLN A 111 15.05 -17.96 -22.26
CA GLN A 111 15.59 -16.91 -21.42
C GLN A 111 16.21 -17.51 -20.12
N LEU A 112 15.48 -18.42 -19.46
CA LEU A 112 15.91 -19.05 -18.21
C LEU A 112 17.16 -19.92 -18.42
N ALA A 113 17.30 -20.60 -19.55
CA ALA A 113 18.47 -21.42 -19.88
C ALA A 113 19.79 -20.62 -19.87
N LYS A 114 19.74 -19.29 -19.98
CA LYS A 114 20.91 -18.41 -19.87
C LYS A 114 21.41 -18.25 -18.44
N ILE A 115 20.55 -18.45 -17.44
CA ILE A 115 20.84 -18.14 -16.03
C ILE A 115 20.79 -19.36 -15.11
N THR A 116 20.07 -20.41 -15.49
CA THR A 116 19.95 -21.63 -14.67
C THR A 116 20.13 -22.89 -15.50
N GLY A 117 20.44 -24.00 -14.84
CA GLY A 117 20.46 -25.34 -15.46
C GLY A 117 19.19 -26.14 -15.22
N CYS A 118 18.31 -25.67 -14.32
CA CYS A 118 17.14 -26.39 -13.87
C CYS A 118 15.99 -25.42 -13.58
N ILE A 119 14.76 -25.91 -13.81
CA ILE A 119 13.53 -25.25 -13.37
C ILE A 119 12.68 -26.21 -12.53
N ARG A 120 11.91 -25.67 -11.57
CA ARG A 120 10.88 -26.38 -10.83
C ARG A 120 9.51 -25.90 -11.28
N THR A 121 8.63 -26.82 -11.70
CA THR A 121 7.20 -26.55 -11.92
C THR A 121 6.37 -26.95 -10.71
N TYR A 122 5.11 -26.53 -10.67
CA TYR A 122 4.17 -26.83 -9.58
C TYR A 122 3.02 -27.73 -10.01
N SER A 123 2.72 -27.75 -11.30
CA SER A 123 1.63 -28.55 -11.89
C SER A 123 1.99 -28.95 -13.32
N VAL A 124 1.18 -29.84 -13.88
CA VAL A 124 1.20 -30.28 -15.28
C VAL A 124 -0.06 -29.82 -16.03
N GLU A 125 -0.84 -28.90 -15.44
CA GLU A 125 -2.04 -28.31 -16.04
C GLU A 125 -1.71 -27.05 -16.85
N ASN A 126 -2.73 -26.46 -17.46
CA ASN A 126 -2.70 -25.13 -18.09
C ASN A 126 -1.64 -25.00 -19.19
N GLY A 127 -1.25 -26.10 -19.86
CA GLY A 127 -0.19 -26.14 -20.87
C GLY A 127 1.19 -26.48 -20.33
N LEU A 128 1.36 -26.62 -18.99
CA LEU A 128 2.64 -26.97 -18.35
C LEU A 128 3.10 -28.41 -18.65
N ASP A 129 2.23 -29.25 -19.18
CA ASP A 129 2.59 -30.56 -19.75
C ASP A 129 3.61 -30.47 -20.91
N LYS A 130 3.72 -29.29 -21.56
CA LYS A 130 4.71 -29.01 -22.61
C LYS A 130 6.10 -28.65 -22.06
N VAL A 131 6.22 -28.36 -20.77
CA VAL A 131 7.49 -27.89 -20.19
C VAL A 131 8.63 -28.89 -20.35
N PRO A 132 8.49 -30.20 -20.09
CA PRO A 132 9.60 -31.15 -20.29
C PRO A 132 10.09 -31.23 -21.74
N GLU A 133 9.18 -31.26 -22.72
CA GLU A 133 9.52 -31.22 -24.15
C GLU A 133 10.33 -29.97 -24.50
N LEU A 134 9.82 -28.77 -24.09
CA LEU A 134 10.44 -27.52 -24.45
C LEU A 134 11.76 -27.27 -23.68
N ALA A 135 11.86 -27.74 -22.43
CA ALA A 135 13.07 -27.71 -21.64
C ALA A 135 14.19 -28.57 -22.26
N SER A 136 13.84 -29.72 -22.87
CA SER A 136 14.80 -30.57 -23.58
C SER A 136 15.51 -29.83 -24.71
N LYS A 137 14.77 -28.98 -25.45
CA LYS A 137 15.28 -28.21 -26.60
C LYS A 137 16.31 -27.14 -26.23
N VAL A 138 16.28 -26.67 -24.97
CA VAL A 138 17.20 -25.63 -24.46
C VAL A 138 18.17 -26.14 -23.40
N GLY A 139 18.19 -27.47 -23.16
CA GLY A 139 19.13 -28.10 -22.24
C GLY A 139 18.83 -27.87 -20.75
N LEU A 140 17.59 -27.53 -20.38
CA LEU A 140 17.17 -27.39 -18.99
C LEU A 140 16.74 -28.74 -18.41
N LYS A 141 17.05 -28.94 -17.12
CA LYS A 141 16.47 -30.01 -16.29
C LYS A 141 15.19 -29.52 -15.63
N VAL A 142 14.32 -30.45 -15.25
CA VAL A 142 13.02 -30.15 -14.65
C VAL A 142 12.84 -30.92 -13.34
N LEU A 143 12.56 -30.22 -12.26
CA LEU A 143 11.92 -30.76 -11.06
C LEU A 143 10.41 -30.65 -11.29
N LEU A 144 9.79 -31.79 -11.64
CA LEU A 144 8.39 -31.82 -12.08
C LEU A 144 7.46 -31.82 -10.87
N GLY A 145 6.74 -30.73 -10.66
CA GLY A 145 5.72 -30.61 -9.63
C GLY A 145 4.38 -31.19 -10.05
N VAL A 146 3.70 -31.85 -9.14
CA VAL A 146 2.32 -32.29 -9.29
C VAL A 146 1.48 -31.65 -8.19
N TRP A 147 0.53 -30.80 -8.57
CA TRP A 147 -0.35 -30.13 -7.62
C TRP A 147 -1.36 -31.11 -7.05
N ILE A 148 -1.21 -31.45 -5.79
CA ILE A 148 -2.12 -32.34 -5.06
C ILE A 148 -3.03 -31.51 -4.14
N GLY A 149 -4.32 -31.82 -4.15
CA GLY A 149 -5.32 -31.14 -3.36
C GLY A 149 -6.45 -32.06 -2.90
N ARG A 150 -7.56 -31.50 -2.46
CA ARG A 150 -8.73 -32.23 -1.93
C ARG A 150 -9.44 -33.09 -2.98
N ASP A 151 -9.35 -32.72 -4.25
CA ASP A 151 -10.00 -33.42 -5.36
C ASP A 151 -9.19 -34.67 -5.79
N ARG A 152 -9.58 -35.83 -5.31
CA ARG A 152 -8.91 -37.11 -5.59
C ARG A 152 -8.95 -37.49 -7.09
N LEU A 153 -10.01 -37.12 -7.82
CA LEU A 153 -10.11 -37.41 -9.24
C LEU A 153 -9.12 -36.57 -10.03
N LYS A 154 -9.06 -35.28 -9.70
CA LYS A 154 -8.09 -34.37 -10.29
C LYS A 154 -6.66 -34.80 -9.97
N ASN A 155 -6.35 -35.15 -8.71
CA ASN A 155 -5.05 -35.68 -8.33
C ASN A 155 -4.64 -36.88 -9.17
N THR A 156 -5.57 -37.83 -9.38
CA THR A 156 -5.31 -39.02 -10.21
C THR A 156 -4.98 -38.68 -11.65
N GLN A 157 -5.67 -37.71 -12.26
CA GLN A 157 -5.42 -37.25 -13.61
C GLN A 157 -4.04 -36.58 -13.73
N LEU A 158 -3.70 -35.67 -12.79
CA LEU A 158 -2.42 -34.97 -12.77
C LEU A 158 -1.25 -35.94 -12.58
N ILE A 159 -1.38 -36.90 -11.66
CA ILE A 159 -0.38 -37.95 -11.46
C ILE A 159 -0.20 -38.79 -12.73
N LYS A 160 -1.29 -39.19 -13.39
CA LYS A 160 -1.21 -39.94 -14.64
C LYS A 160 -0.45 -39.17 -15.73
N THR A 161 -0.75 -37.89 -15.93
CA THR A 161 -0.05 -37.02 -16.89
C THR A 161 1.44 -36.92 -16.50
N ALA A 162 1.76 -36.65 -15.25
CA ALA A 162 3.15 -36.53 -14.81
C ALA A 162 3.94 -37.83 -15.01
N LEU A 163 3.35 -39.00 -14.75
CA LEU A 163 3.98 -40.29 -14.98
C LEU A 163 4.27 -40.56 -16.49
N CYS A 164 3.40 -40.08 -17.39
CA CYS A 164 3.66 -40.15 -18.82
C CYS A 164 4.86 -39.26 -19.18
N LEU A 165 4.90 -38.03 -18.70
CA LEU A 165 6.00 -37.08 -18.95
C LEU A 165 7.36 -37.60 -18.44
N VAL A 166 7.39 -38.21 -17.24
CA VAL A 166 8.62 -38.85 -16.74
C VAL A 166 9.15 -39.94 -17.65
N ARG A 167 8.26 -40.78 -18.18
CA ARG A 167 8.65 -41.86 -19.13
C ARG A 167 9.09 -41.35 -20.49
N GLU A 168 8.45 -40.27 -20.96
CA GLU A 168 8.75 -39.68 -22.26
C GLU A 168 10.04 -38.85 -22.25
N TYR A 169 10.33 -38.16 -21.14
CA TYR A 169 11.48 -37.28 -20.99
C TYR A 169 12.42 -37.66 -19.81
N PRO A 170 12.93 -38.91 -19.75
CA PRO A 170 13.69 -39.41 -18.57
C PRO A 170 15.04 -38.69 -18.39
N SER A 171 15.60 -38.11 -19.46
CA SER A 171 16.85 -37.34 -19.38
C SER A 171 16.63 -35.88 -18.95
N VAL A 172 15.39 -35.40 -18.93
CA VAL A 172 15.01 -34.02 -18.63
C VAL A 172 14.42 -33.89 -17.24
N VAL A 173 13.45 -34.75 -16.90
CA VAL A 173 12.81 -34.78 -15.58
C VAL A 173 13.74 -35.50 -14.62
N THR A 174 14.35 -34.76 -13.69
CA THR A 174 15.37 -35.29 -12.77
C THR A 174 14.81 -35.71 -11.42
N ALA A 175 13.65 -35.19 -11.03
CA ALA A 175 12.92 -35.60 -9.83
C ALA A 175 11.45 -35.18 -9.96
N MET A 176 10.60 -35.80 -9.14
CA MET A 176 9.18 -35.51 -9.08
C MET A 176 8.82 -34.99 -7.67
N ILE A 177 8.12 -33.87 -7.60
CA ILE A 177 7.63 -33.29 -6.33
C ILE A 177 6.12 -33.49 -6.28
N VAL A 178 5.69 -34.42 -5.41
CA VAL A 178 4.28 -34.83 -5.27
C VAL A 178 3.61 -34.00 -4.19
N GLY A 179 2.96 -32.94 -4.60
CA GLY A 179 2.34 -31.95 -3.72
C GLY A 179 3.28 -30.83 -3.28
N SER A 180 2.72 -29.66 -3.14
CA SER A 180 3.35 -28.46 -2.58
C SER A 180 2.45 -27.89 -1.51
N GLU A 181 2.93 -27.82 -0.26
CA GLU A 181 2.24 -27.24 0.91
C GLU A 181 0.86 -27.85 1.20
N VAL A 182 0.69 -29.13 0.94
CA VAL A 182 -0.59 -29.84 1.14
C VAL A 182 -0.98 -29.85 2.62
N MET A 183 0.01 -30.04 3.52
CA MET A 183 -0.23 -30.01 4.98
C MET A 183 -0.45 -28.58 5.47
N LEU A 184 0.31 -27.60 4.98
CA LEU A 184 0.11 -26.18 5.26
C LEU A 184 -1.32 -25.72 4.85
N ARG A 185 -1.79 -26.12 3.67
CA ARG A 185 -3.13 -25.79 3.19
C ARG A 185 -4.25 -26.62 3.84
N GLY A 186 -3.91 -27.65 4.61
CA GLY A 186 -4.90 -28.52 5.26
C GLY A 186 -5.82 -29.24 4.27
N GLU A 187 -5.31 -29.65 3.11
CA GLU A 187 -6.12 -30.21 2.03
C GLU A 187 -6.24 -31.74 2.05
N MET A 188 -5.33 -32.42 2.73
CA MET A 188 -5.35 -33.87 2.90
C MET A 188 -4.90 -34.25 4.31
N SER A 189 -5.23 -35.48 4.73
CA SER A 189 -4.61 -36.08 5.92
C SER A 189 -3.17 -36.52 5.61
N GLU A 190 -2.32 -36.60 6.64
CA GLU A 190 -0.97 -37.14 6.51
C GLU A 190 -0.96 -38.54 5.88
N SER A 191 -1.86 -39.43 6.31
CA SER A 191 -1.97 -40.78 5.78
C SER A 191 -2.29 -40.83 4.29
N ASP A 192 -3.26 -40.00 3.83
CA ASP A 192 -3.63 -39.94 2.40
C ASP A 192 -2.48 -39.39 1.56
N LEU A 193 -1.77 -38.38 2.05
CA LEU A 193 -0.61 -37.80 1.37
C LEU A 193 0.51 -38.85 1.26
N ARG A 194 0.84 -39.53 2.33
CA ARG A 194 1.86 -40.61 2.35
C ARG A 194 1.51 -41.74 1.41
N GLU A 195 0.24 -42.19 1.37
CA GLU A 195 -0.23 -43.19 0.43
C GLU A 195 -0.07 -42.71 -1.04
N THR A 196 -0.43 -41.48 -1.30
CA THR A 196 -0.27 -40.85 -2.63
C THR A 196 1.19 -40.83 -3.05
N ILE A 197 2.11 -40.40 -2.17
CA ILE A 197 3.56 -40.37 -2.46
C ILE A 197 4.08 -41.78 -2.73
N ARG A 198 3.76 -42.77 -1.89
CA ARG A 198 4.17 -44.19 -2.08
C ARG A 198 3.65 -44.74 -3.40
N SER A 199 2.39 -44.46 -3.72
CA SER A 199 1.77 -44.88 -4.97
C SER A 199 2.48 -44.30 -6.23
N VAL A 200 2.96 -43.06 -6.17
CA VAL A 200 3.75 -42.46 -7.25
C VAL A 200 5.14 -43.08 -7.29
N LYS A 201 5.82 -43.14 -6.16
CA LYS A 201 7.19 -43.66 -6.03
C LYS A 201 7.33 -45.10 -6.57
N ALA A 202 6.33 -45.94 -6.35
CA ALA A 202 6.30 -47.31 -6.87
C ALA A 202 6.20 -47.40 -8.42
N ARG A 203 6.00 -46.28 -9.12
CA ARG A 203 5.75 -46.25 -10.59
C ARG A 203 6.80 -45.47 -11.40
N VAL A 204 7.83 -44.93 -10.73
CA VAL A 204 8.91 -44.14 -11.36
C VAL A 204 10.28 -44.58 -10.82
N ASP A 205 11.31 -44.47 -11.68
CA ASP A 205 12.70 -44.79 -11.34
C ASP A 205 13.49 -43.52 -10.95
N ILE A 206 12.86 -42.32 -11.00
CA ILE A 206 13.48 -41.07 -10.60
C ILE A 206 13.16 -40.74 -9.14
N PRO A 207 13.98 -39.94 -8.44
CA PRO A 207 13.71 -39.52 -7.07
C PRO A 207 12.39 -38.79 -6.90
N VAL A 208 11.67 -39.11 -5.82
CA VAL A 208 10.37 -38.53 -5.46
C VAL A 208 10.49 -37.77 -4.14
N SER A 209 9.97 -36.56 -4.10
CA SER A 209 9.89 -35.75 -2.89
C SER A 209 8.48 -35.16 -2.70
N TYR A 210 8.28 -34.58 -1.55
CA TYR A 210 7.17 -33.72 -1.19
C TYR A 210 7.72 -32.36 -0.74
N ALA A 211 7.02 -31.27 -1.03
CA ALA A 211 7.47 -29.92 -0.65
C ALA A 211 6.48 -29.26 0.31
N ASP A 212 6.97 -28.72 1.43
CA ASP A 212 6.17 -27.95 2.37
C ASP A 212 7.03 -26.93 3.14
N ALA A 213 6.38 -26.00 3.85
CA ALA A 213 7.06 -25.13 4.79
C ALA A 213 7.79 -25.97 5.85
N TRP A 214 8.95 -25.49 6.27
CA TRP A 214 9.87 -26.24 7.12
C TRP A 214 9.24 -26.68 8.47
N GLU A 215 8.30 -25.88 9.02
CA GLU A 215 7.58 -26.20 10.25
C GLU A 215 6.71 -27.44 10.09
N PHE A 216 6.09 -27.60 8.92
CA PHE A 216 5.23 -28.74 8.63
C PHE A 216 6.04 -30.02 8.48
N TRP A 217 7.24 -29.95 7.94
CA TRP A 217 8.17 -31.07 7.94
C TRP A 217 8.56 -31.50 9.36
N LEU A 218 8.80 -30.54 10.27
CA LEU A 218 9.09 -30.85 11.67
C LEU A 218 7.88 -31.38 12.44
N ARG A 219 6.67 -31.04 12.00
CA ARG A 219 5.42 -31.51 12.60
C ARG A 219 5.01 -32.91 12.11
N TYR A 220 5.21 -33.19 10.82
CA TYR A 220 4.79 -34.43 10.16
C TYR A 220 6.02 -35.23 9.68
N GLN A 221 6.88 -35.60 10.62
CA GLN A 221 8.18 -36.22 10.34
C GLN A 221 8.07 -37.58 9.62
N ASP A 222 6.98 -38.31 9.83
CA ASP A 222 6.76 -39.62 9.23
C ASP A 222 6.71 -39.60 7.70
N ILE A 223 6.36 -38.46 7.09
CA ILE A 223 6.37 -38.30 5.64
C ILE A 223 7.78 -38.56 5.06
N SER A 224 8.82 -38.29 5.83
CA SER A 224 10.22 -38.46 5.40
C SER A 224 10.56 -39.91 5.03
N ALA A 225 9.88 -40.89 5.60
CA ALA A 225 10.06 -42.31 5.27
C ALA A 225 9.63 -42.66 3.83
N ASP A 226 8.67 -41.91 3.29
CA ASP A 226 8.05 -42.19 2.00
C ASP A 226 8.68 -41.43 0.83
N VAL A 227 9.57 -40.46 1.08
CA VAL A 227 10.28 -39.66 0.07
C VAL A 227 11.75 -40.08 -0.06
N ASP A 228 12.39 -39.74 -1.20
CA ASP A 228 13.83 -39.97 -1.41
C ASP A 228 14.67 -38.83 -0.81
N PHE A 229 14.19 -37.60 -0.88
CA PHE A 229 14.79 -36.42 -0.28
C PHE A 229 13.72 -35.49 0.28
N VAL A 230 14.08 -34.61 1.20
CA VAL A 230 13.18 -33.65 1.86
C VAL A 230 13.25 -32.32 1.11
N THR A 231 12.10 -31.75 0.76
CA THR A 231 12.04 -30.44 0.10
C THR A 231 11.33 -29.44 1.02
N ILE A 232 12.05 -28.42 1.46
CA ILE A 232 11.54 -27.42 2.41
C ILE A 232 11.39 -26.05 1.77
N HIS A 233 10.35 -25.31 2.18
CA HIS A 233 10.19 -23.90 1.87
C HIS A 233 10.62 -23.06 3.06
N ILE A 234 11.45 -22.05 2.83
CA ILE A 234 11.91 -21.09 3.83
C ILE A 234 11.85 -19.71 3.21
N LEU A 235 10.85 -18.94 3.57
CA LEU A 235 10.60 -17.60 3.04
C LEU A 235 10.63 -16.58 4.18
N PRO A 236 11.80 -16.02 4.55
CA PRO A 236 11.99 -15.20 5.76
C PRO A 236 11.06 -14.00 5.86
N TYR A 237 10.60 -13.48 4.73
CA TYR A 237 9.58 -12.41 4.70
C TYR A 237 8.19 -12.91 5.18
N TRP A 238 7.84 -14.19 4.89
CA TRP A 238 6.53 -14.78 5.22
C TRP A 238 6.48 -15.47 6.57
N GLU A 239 7.58 -15.56 7.30
CA GLU A 239 7.60 -16.14 8.65
C GLU A 239 6.60 -15.43 9.57
N ASP A 240 6.14 -16.11 10.61
CA ASP A 240 5.28 -15.51 11.64
C ASP A 240 5.96 -14.31 12.31
N LEU A 241 7.29 -14.39 12.50
CA LEU A 241 8.15 -13.28 12.88
C LEU A 241 9.05 -12.95 11.68
N PRO A 242 8.68 -11.97 10.86
CA PRO A 242 9.43 -11.62 9.66
C PRO A 242 10.88 -11.24 9.95
N VAL A 243 11.79 -11.80 9.17
CA VAL A 243 13.23 -11.58 9.38
C VAL A 243 13.71 -10.41 8.53
N ARG A 244 14.58 -9.57 9.08
CA ARG A 244 15.22 -8.48 8.31
C ARG A 244 16.05 -9.03 7.16
N ALA A 245 16.13 -8.29 6.06
CA ALA A 245 16.84 -8.74 4.86
C ALA A 245 18.34 -9.03 5.12
N GLU A 246 18.97 -8.29 6.03
CA GLU A 246 20.36 -8.45 6.44
C GLU A 246 20.62 -9.80 7.14
N ASP A 247 19.63 -10.32 7.86
CA ASP A 247 19.74 -11.55 8.66
C ASP A 247 19.11 -12.77 7.94
N ALA A 248 18.37 -12.52 6.86
CA ALA A 248 17.54 -13.53 6.22
C ALA A 248 18.31 -14.74 5.68
N ALA A 249 19.47 -14.54 5.08
CA ALA A 249 20.28 -15.66 4.58
C ALA A 249 20.88 -16.51 5.72
N ALA A 250 21.24 -15.89 6.84
CA ALA A 250 21.70 -16.60 8.04
C ALA A 250 20.57 -17.40 8.69
N TYR A 251 19.36 -16.81 8.73
CA TYR A 251 18.15 -17.48 9.21
C TYR A 251 17.84 -18.73 8.39
N VAL A 252 17.80 -18.61 7.05
CA VAL A 252 17.56 -19.77 6.15
C VAL A 252 18.54 -20.90 6.42
N ASP A 253 19.83 -20.59 6.58
CA ASP A 253 20.83 -21.61 6.86
C ASP A 253 20.64 -22.26 8.25
N ALA A 254 20.30 -21.50 9.27
CA ALA A 254 20.00 -22.03 10.60
C ALA A 254 18.80 -22.99 10.57
N VAL A 255 17.72 -22.62 9.87
CA VAL A 255 16.53 -23.48 9.67
C VAL A 255 16.89 -24.73 8.90
N ARG A 256 17.63 -24.61 7.77
CA ARG A 256 18.09 -25.77 6.98
C ARG A 256 18.87 -26.75 7.84
N ARG A 257 19.84 -26.26 8.63
CA ARG A 257 20.64 -27.12 9.53
C ARG A 257 19.78 -27.84 10.56
N ARG A 258 18.76 -27.18 11.11
CA ARG A 258 17.80 -27.81 12.02
C ARG A 258 17.06 -28.97 11.34
N VAL A 259 16.60 -28.77 10.10
CA VAL A 259 15.93 -29.82 9.32
C VAL A 259 16.88 -30.97 8.99
N VAL A 260 18.12 -30.69 8.57
CA VAL A 260 19.13 -31.73 8.31
C VAL A 260 19.41 -32.61 9.53
N VAL A 261 19.48 -32.03 10.72
CA VAL A 261 19.64 -32.77 11.98
C VAL A 261 18.42 -33.64 12.29
N THR A 262 17.22 -33.17 11.96
CA THR A 262 15.96 -33.92 12.22
C THR A 262 15.79 -35.11 11.28
N PHE A 263 16.30 -35.04 10.04
CA PHE A 263 16.18 -36.09 9.03
C PHE A 263 17.54 -36.65 8.61
N PRO A 264 18.23 -37.39 9.51
CA PRO A 264 19.55 -37.91 9.22
C PRO A 264 19.52 -38.90 8.05
N GLY A 265 20.48 -38.77 7.15
CA GLY A 265 20.59 -39.61 5.94
C GLY A 265 19.69 -39.22 4.78
N LYS A 266 18.87 -38.16 4.92
CA LYS A 266 18.11 -37.58 3.81
C LYS A 266 18.81 -36.33 3.27
N GLU A 267 18.90 -36.21 1.95
CA GLU A 267 19.22 -34.92 1.33
C GLU A 267 18.10 -33.91 1.61
N VAL A 268 18.47 -32.67 1.93
CA VAL A 268 17.53 -31.57 2.12
C VAL A 268 17.73 -30.56 1.00
N LEU A 269 16.72 -30.45 0.14
CA LEU A 269 16.61 -29.42 -0.89
C LEU A 269 15.83 -28.22 -0.32
N ILE A 270 16.38 -27.01 -0.41
CA ILE A 270 15.57 -25.81 -0.20
C ILE A 270 14.75 -25.59 -1.48
N GLY A 271 13.45 -25.92 -1.41
CA GLY A 271 12.52 -25.91 -2.55
C GLY A 271 11.98 -24.54 -2.89
N GLU A 272 11.86 -23.67 -1.90
CA GLU A 272 11.54 -22.25 -2.09
C GLU A 272 12.34 -21.39 -1.14
N VAL A 273 13.05 -20.43 -1.72
CA VAL A 273 13.76 -19.38 -1.00
C VAL A 273 13.86 -18.15 -1.89
N GLY A 274 13.52 -16.99 -1.34
CA GLY A 274 13.49 -15.75 -2.11
C GLY A 274 13.24 -14.54 -1.25
N TRP A 275 13.15 -13.38 -1.89
CA TRP A 275 12.84 -12.10 -1.26
C TRP A 275 12.03 -11.23 -2.23
N PRO A 276 10.98 -10.53 -1.77
CA PRO A 276 10.17 -9.68 -2.65
C PRO A 276 10.84 -8.35 -2.98
N THR A 277 10.55 -7.80 -4.15
CA THR A 277 11.12 -6.52 -4.58
C THR A 277 10.23 -5.31 -4.30
N ARG A 278 8.95 -5.52 -4.03
CA ARG A 278 7.93 -4.47 -3.82
C ARG A 278 6.86 -4.92 -2.85
N GLY A 279 6.10 -3.97 -2.36
CA GLY A 279 4.94 -4.15 -1.50
C GLY A 279 5.20 -3.68 -0.07
N ARG A 280 4.29 -4.07 0.82
CA ARG A 280 4.33 -3.64 2.22
C ARG A 280 5.54 -4.19 2.96
N MET A 281 6.04 -3.40 3.88
CA MET A 281 6.98 -3.85 4.89
C MET A 281 6.22 -4.64 5.98
N ARG A 282 6.81 -5.73 6.48
CA ARG A 282 6.32 -6.48 7.64
C ARG A 282 7.37 -6.39 8.74
N GLU A 283 7.05 -5.75 9.85
CA GLU A 283 8.04 -5.44 10.90
C GLU A 283 9.34 -4.87 10.30
N GLY A 284 10.50 -5.55 10.47
CA GLY A 284 11.78 -5.16 9.87
C GLY A 284 12.03 -5.67 8.44
N ALA A 285 11.14 -6.51 7.89
CA ALA A 285 11.32 -7.14 6.57
C ALA A 285 10.83 -6.20 5.44
N LEU A 286 11.76 -5.46 4.84
CA LEU A 286 11.48 -4.50 3.77
C LEU A 286 11.64 -5.12 2.38
N PRO A 287 10.58 -5.23 1.56
CA PRO A 287 10.68 -5.55 0.14
C PRO A 287 11.46 -4.47 -0.60
N SER A 288 12.49 -4.85 -1.33
CA SER A 288 13.20 -3.94 -2.22
C SER A 288 14.10 -4.69 -3.20
N ARG A 289 14.44 -4.05 -4.32
CA ARG A 289 15.35 -4.62 -5.33
C ARG A 289 16.74 -4.90 -4.76
N VAL A 290 17.25 -3.98 -3.95
CA VAL A 290 18.55 -4.13 -3.28
C VAL A 290 18.51 -5.30 -2.29
N ASN A 291 17.46 -5.42 -1.48
CA ASN A 291 17.33 -6.50 -0.50
C ASN A 291 17.16 -7.86 -1.17
N GLN A 292 16.36 -7.96 -2.24
CA GLN A 292 16.25 -9.20 -3.01
C GLN A 292 17.63 -9.63 -3.55
N THR A 293 18.36 -8.70 -4.18
CA THR A 293 19.66 -9.02 -4.77
C THR A 293 20.69 -9.40 -3.70
N ARG A 294 20.71 -8.72 -2.56
CA ARG A 294 21.56 -9.04 -1.41
C ARG A 294 21.26 -10.45 -0.90
N PHE A 295 20.01 -10.71 -0.59
CA PHE A 295 19.56 -11.99 -0.07
C PHE A 295 19.91 -13.16 -1.01
N ILE A 296 19.61 -13.03 -2.30
CA ILE A 296 19.92 -14.07 -3.29
C ILE A 296 21.44 -14.28 -3.40
N SER A 297 22.22 -13.20 -3.39
CA SER A 297 23.70 -13.29 -3.43
C SER A 297 24.24 -14.07 -2.24
N GLU A 298 23.77 -13.75 -1.04
CA GLU A 298 24.23 -14.36 0.20
C GLU A 298 23.81 -15.82 0.31
N ILE A 299 22.58 -16.17 -0.06
CA ILE A 299 22.11 -17.56 0.01
C ILE A 299 22.82 -18.44 -1.01
N LEU A 300 23.06 -17.97 -2.23
CA LEU A 300 23.82 -18.71 -3.24
C LEU A 300 25.29 -18.87 -2.86
N ASP A 301 25.90 -17.89 -2.20
CA ASP A 301 27.26 -18.00 -1.69
C ASP A 301 27.36 -19.06 -0.57
N ARG A 302 26.39 -19.06 0.38
CA ARG A 302 26.30 -20.10 1.42
C ARG A 302 26.07 -21.48 0.83
N ALA A 303 25.15 -21.60 -0.15
CA ALA A 303 24.86 -22.87 -0.82
C ALA A 303 26.11 -23.48 -1.46
N ARG A 304 26.92 -22.65 -2.13
CA ARG A 304 28.19 -23.10 -2.73
C ARG A 304 29.23 -23.52 -1.68
N LYS A 305 29.38 -22.75 -0.59
CA LYS A 305 30.35 -23.02 0.47
C LYS A 305 30.01 -24.28 1.27
N GLU A 306 28.75 -24.53 1.52
CA GLU A 306 28.26 -25.63 2.35
C GLU A 306 27.70 -26.80 1.54
N HIS A 307 27.76 -26.71 0.20
CA HIS A 307 27.36 -27.77 -0.74
C HIS A 307 25.89 -28.24 -0.56
N PHE A 308 24.94 -27.31 -0.41
CA PHE A 308 23.52 -27.63 -0.40
C PHE A 308 22.79 -27.07 -1.62
N ARG A 309 21.71 -27.70 -2.00
CA ARG A 309 20.93 -27.35 -3.19
C ARG A 309 19.84 -26.33 -2.86
N VAL A 310 19.65 -25.40 -3.79
CA VAL A 310 18.67 -24.30 -3.65
C VAL A 310 17.85 -24.16 -4.93
N ASN A 311 16.55 -24.06 -4.77
CA ASN A 311 15.64 -23.62 -5.81
C ASN A 311 15.14 -22.21 -5.46
N LEU A 312 15.48 -21.24 -6.29
CA LEU A 312 15.11 -19.85 -6.04
C LEU A 312 13.64 -19.60 -6.37
N PHE A 313 12.95 -18.92 -5.51
CA PHE A 313 11.59 -18.46 -5.67
C PHE A 313 11.60 -16.95 -6.00
N GLU A 314 11.33 -16.51 -7.26
CA GLU A 314 10.93 -17.28 -8.43
C GLU A 314 11.47 -16.66 -9.73
N ALA A 315 11.24 -17.28 -10.88
CA ALA A 315 11.76 -16.81 -12.16
C ALA A 315 11.18 -15.46 -12.57
N TYR A 316 9.88 -15.34 -12.61
CA TYR A 316 9.17 -14.14 -13.07
C TYR A 316 8.24 -13.62 -11.98
N ASP A 317 8.01 -12.31 -11.97
CA ASP A 317 6.90 -11.75 -11.20
C ASP A 317 5.58 -12.36 -11.69
N GLU A 318 4.72 -12.69 -10.73
CA GLU A 318 3.45 -13.37 -10.96
C GLU A 318 2.27 -12.45 -10.60
N PRO A 319 1.80 -11.58 -11.51
CA PRO A 319 0.78 -10.57 -11.21
C PRO A 319 -0.52 -11.12 -10.62
N TRP A 320 -0.91 -12.36 -10.99
CA TRP A 320 -2.11 -13.00 -10.49
C TRP A 320 -2.10 -13.27 -8.97
N LYS A 321 -0.92 -13.47 -8.37
CA LYS A 321 -0.78 -13.67 -6.91
C LYS A 321 -1.19 -12.43 -6.12
N ARG A 322 -1.17 -11.25 -6.73
CA ARG A 322 -1.54 -9.99 -6.07
C ARG A 322 -2.96 -10.00 -5.54
N GLN A 323 -3.85 -10.75 -6.15
CA GLN A 323 -5.23 -10.93 -5.67
C GLN A 323 -5.29 -11.58 -4.28
N TRP A 324 -4.33 -12.48 -3.97
CA TRP A 324 -4.36 -13.32 -2.78
C TRP A 324 -3.31 -12.95 -1.74
N GLU A 325 -2.23 -12.30 -2.18
CA GLU A 325 -1.05 -12.03 -1.38
C GLU A 325 -0.61 -10.55 -1.43
N GLY A 326 -1.43 -9.67 -2.01
CA GLY A 326 -1.10 -8.26 -2.21
C GLY A 326 0.05 -8.04 -3.20
N THR A 327 0.55 -6.84 -3.26
CA THR A 327 1.65 -6.45 -4.15
C THR A 327 2.89 -7.32 -3.97
N VAL A 328 3.15 -7.72 -2.73
CA VAL A 328 4.30 -8.58 -2.39
C VAL A 328 4.23 -9.91 -3.12
N GLY A 329 3.07 -10.59 -3.11
CA GLY A 329 2.93 -11.91 -3.74
C GLY A 329 3.27 -11.93 -5.22
N GLY A 330 2.99 -10.82 -5.91
CA GLY A 330 3.31 -10.67 -7.34
C GLY A 330 4.74 -10.19 -7.64
N SER A 331 5.65 -10.05 -6.66
CA SER A 331 6.91 -9.31 -6.84
C SER A 331 8.17 -10.09 -6.44
N TRP A 332 8.16 -11.42 -6.53
CA TRP A 332 9.27 -12.29 -6.15
C TRP A 332 10.23 -12.63 -7.29
N GLY A 333 9.83 -12.37 -8.53
CA GLY A 333 10.57 -12.76 -9.72
C GLY A 333 11.97 -12.16 -9.82
N LEU A 334 12.88 -12.89 -10.45
CA LEU A 334 14.16 -12.39 -10.95
C LEU A 334 13.96 -11.50 -12.17
N PHE A 335 12.93 -11.81 -12.95
CA PHE A 335 12.49 -11.05 -14.10
C PHE A 335 11.19 -10.31 -13.80
N ASP A 336 11.05 -9.15 -14.40
CA ASP A 336 9.82 -8.37 -14.33
C ASP A 336 8.67 -9.09 -15.07
N GLY A 337 7.50 -9.11 -14.47
CA GLY A 337 6.34 -9.84 -15.00
C GLY A 337 5.80 -9.30 -16.33
N TRP A 338 6.02 -8.00 -16.60
CA TRP A 338 5.51 -7.32 -17.79
C TRP A 338 6.52 -7.28 -18.92
N SER A 339 7.70 -6.69 -18.65
CA SER A 339 8.75 -6.54 -19.65
C SER A 339 9.48 -7.85 -19.94
N ARG A 340 9.37 -8.83 -19.04
CA ARG A 340 10.15 -10.09 -19.06
C ARG A 340 11.66 -9.86 -19.08
N GLU A 341 12.10 -8.66 -18.69
CA GLU A 341 13.51 -8.33 -18.57
C GLU A 341 14.02 -8.62 -17.15
N VAL A 342 15.30 -8.94 -17.04
CA VAL A 342 15.93 -9.12 -15.74
C VAL A 342 15.88 -7.81 -14.95
N LYS A 343 15.43 -7.86 -13.71
CA LYS A 343 15.25 -6.65 -12.88
C LYS A 343 16.56 -5.91 -12.59
N TYR A 344 17.67 -6.62 -12.62
CA TYR A 344 19.01 -6.05 -12.42
C TYR A 344 20.02 -6.80 -13.29
N PRO A 345 20.82 -6.07 -14.10
CA PRO A 345 21.87 -6.67 -14.91
C PRO A 345 22.95 -7.32 -14.05
N ARG A 346 23.55 -8.36 -14.59
CA ARG A 346 24.62 -9.10 -13.91
C ARG A 346 25.81 -8.22 -13.59
N GLY A 347 26.34 -8.31 -12.38
CA GLY A 347 27.58 -7.65 -11.97
C GLY A 347 27.50 -6.13 -11.88
N THR A 348 26.31 -5.54 -11.98
CA THR A 348 26.11 -4.10 -11.82
C THR A 348 25.60 -3.76 -10.43
N ALA A 349 25.90 -2.54 -9.99
CA ALA A 349 25.28 -2.00 -8.78
C ALA A 349 23.77 -1.85 -8.98
N VAL A 350 22.99 -2.16 -7.93
CA VAL A 350 21.53 -2.20 -7.96
C VAL A 350 20.94 -0.98 -7.27
N SER A 351 20.01 -0.31 -7.94
CA SER A 351 19.22 0.78 -7.35
C SER A 351 17.77 0.33 -7.10
N ASN A 352 17.21 0.82 -5.99
CA ASN A 352 15.78 0.67 -5.71
C ASN A 352 14.90 1.51 -6.66
N PHE A 353 15.46 2.57 -7.26
CA PHE A 353 14.74 3.51 -8.12
C PHE A 353 15.38 3.61 -9.52
N PRO A 354 15.20 2.62 -10.39
CA PRO A 354 15.83 2.62 -11.72
C PRO A 354 15.34 3.77 -12.61
N PHE A 355 14.12 4.26 -12.39
CA PHE A 355 13.50 5.35 -13.15
C PHE A 355 13.60 6.72 -12.46
N TRP A 356 14.53 6.90 -11.53
CA TRP A 356 14.66 8.11 -10.71
C TRP A 356 14.70 9.43 -11.48
N LYS A 357 15.24 9.44 -12.72
CA LYS A 357 15.27 10.65 -13.55
C LYS A 357 13.88 11.12 -13.96
N LEU A 358 12.97 10.17 -14.26
CA LEU A 358 11.57 10.48 -14.56
C LEU A 358 10.85 10.95 -13.30
N GLN A 359 11.10 10.29 -12.17
CA GLN A 359 10.54 10.67 -10.87
C GLN A 359 11.01 12.05 -10.44
N LEU A 360 12.30 12.35 -10.56
CA LEU A 360 12.86 13.69 -10.35
C LEU A 360 12.20 14.74 -11.27
N GLY A 361 12.12 14.46 -12.57
CA GLY A 361 11.54 15.37 -13.56
C GLY A 361 10.07 15.70 -13.26
N SER A 362 9.28 14.72 -12.88
CA SER A 362 7.88 14.92 -12.49
C SER A 362 7.75 15.77 -11.22
N GLY A 363 8.61 15.54 -10.22
CA GLY A 363 8.65 16.31 -8.98
C GLY A 363 9.05 17.77 -9.20
N VAL A 364 10.04 18.02 -10.05
CA VAL A 364 10.44 19.36 -10.48
C VAL A 364 9.28 20.08 -11.17
N ALA A 365 8.59 19.41 -12.10
CA ALA A 365 7.44 19.98 -12.81
C ALA A 365 6.28 20.33 -11.84
N LEU A 366 5.99 19.46 -10.87
CA LEU A 366 4.98 19.74 -9.84
C LEU A 366 5.37 20.96 -9.00
N SER A 367 6.64 21.06 -8.57
CA SER A 367 7.11 22.20 -7.79
C SER A 367 6.96 23.53 -8.55
N PHE A 368 7.31 23.57 -9.83
CA PHE A 368 7.03 24.76 -10.68
C PHE A 368 5.55 25.07 -10.76
N SER A 369 4.70 24.04 -10.87
CA SER A 369 3.24 24.20 -10.95
C SER A 369 2.66 24.76 -9.64
N VAL A 370 3.15 24.30 -8.49
CA VAL A 370 2.73 24.78 -7.15
C VAL A 370 3.10 26.24 -6.95
N PHE A 371 4.34 26.63 -7.25
CA PHE A 371 4.76 28.02 -7.20
C PHE A 371 4.02 28.90 -8.24
N GLY A 372 3.77 28.36 -9.44
CA GLY A 372 2.96 29.01 -10.48
C GLY A 372 1.53 29.27 -10.02
N ALA A 373 0.87 28.29 -9.38
CA ALA A 373 -0.48 28.44 -8.82
C ALA A 373 -0.51 29.49 -7.69
N ALA A 374 0.51 29.51 -6.83
CA ALA A 374 0.67 30.52 -5.79
C ALA A 374 0.83 31.94 -6.37
N LEU A 375 1.68 32.10 -7.36
CA LEU A 375 1.89 33.39 -8.05
C LEU A 375 0.64 33.87 -8.81
N ALA A 376 -0.05 32.98 -9.53
CA ALA A 376 -1.29 33.30 -10.23
C ALA A 376 -2.41 33.75 -9.27
N ALA A 377 -2.44 33.21 -8.05
CA ALA A 377 -3.39 33.64 -7.02
C ALA A 377 -3.13 35.05 -6.50
N LEU A 378 -1.88 35.51 -6.49
CA LEU A 378 -1.50 36.87 -6.07
C LEU A 378 -2.02 37.97 -7.00
N TRP A 379 -2.11 37.72 -8.32
CA TRP A 379 -2.63 38.74 -9.27
C TRP A 379 -4.06 39.18 -8.94
N ARG A 380 -4.74 38.46 -8.08
CA ARG A 380 -6.11 38.74 -7.64
C ARG A 380 -6.19 39.42 -6.27
N ARG A 381 -5.05 39.79 -5.67
CA ARG A 381 -4.99 40.40 -4.32
C ARG A 381 -4.19 41.68 -4.27
N PRO A 382 -4.64 42.69 -3.48
CA PRO A 382 -3.93 43.95 -3.30
C PRO A 382 -2.77 43.88 -2.28
N SER A 383 -2.66 42.81 -1.45
CA SER A 383 -1.64 42.70 -0.40
C SER A 383 -0.73 41.52 -0.63
N MET A 384 0.60 41.71 -0.52
CA MET A 384 1.59 40.60 -0.58
C MET A 384 1.53 39.73 0.68
N PRO A 385 1.50 38.39 0.54
CA PRO A 385 1.57 37.47 1.67
C PRO A 385 2.94 37.53 2.35
N GLY A 386 2.95 37.20 3.66
CA GLY A 386 4.18 37.18 4.47
C GLY A 386 5.12 36.02 4.09
N LEU A 387 6.34 36.05 4.64
CA LEU A 387 7.36 35.01 4.44
C LEU A 387 6.83 33.60 4.81
N VAL A 388 6.06 33.51 5.88
CA VAL A 388 5.52 32.22 6.38
C VAL A 388 4.65 31.53 5.32
N SER A 389 3.82 32.28 4.58
CA SER A 389 2.99 31.70 3.50
C SER A 389 3.85 31.16 2.35
N TRP A 390 4.93 31.85 1.98
CA TRP A 390 5.85 31.38 0.97
C TRP A 390 6.65 30.15 1.42
N VAL A 391 7.04 30.08 2.69
CA VAL A 391 7.67 28.90 3.28
C VAL A 391 6.71 27.71 3.25
N ALA A 392 5.42 27.90 3.57
CA ALA A 392 4.42 26.83 3.47
C ALA A 392 4.23 26.31 2.03
N VAL A 393 4.24 27.22 1.03
CA VAL A 393 4.24 26.83 -0.39
C VAL A 393 5.49 26.00 -0.73
N ALA A 394 6.66 26.44 -0.27
CA ALA A 394 7.92 25.73 -0.50
C ALA A 394 7.94 24.33 0.18
N ILE A 395 7.42 24.19 1.39
CA ILE A 395 7.27 22.91 2.08
C ILE A 395 6.39 21.97 1.24
N SER A 396 5.19 22.40 0.85
CA SER A 396 4.30 21.61 0.00
C SER A 396 4.97 21.23 -1.32
N ALA A 397 5.57 22.19 -2.03
CA ALA A 397 6.25 21.96 -3.30
C ALA A 397 7.42 20.97 -3.17
N THR A 398 8.16 21.00 -2.06
CA THR A 398 9.30 20.13 -1.82
C THR A 398 8.85 18.71 -1.47
N VAL A 399 7.95 18.58 -0.49
CA VAL A 399 7.43 17.27 -0.04
C VAL A 399 6.72 16.57 -1.20
N ASP A 400 5.81 17.27 -1.87
CA ASP A 400 5.02 16.69 -2.95
C ASP A 400 5.87 16.43 -4.20
N GLY A 401 6.88 17.26 -4.46
CA GLY A 401 7.85 17.04 -5.52
C GLY A 401 8.74 15.83 -5.31
N ILE A 402 9.09 15.49 -4.06
CA ILE A 402 9.80 14.25 -3.74
C ILE A 402 8.86 13.04 -3.88
N LEU A 403 7.65 13.13 -3.32
CA LEU A 403 6.75 11.99 -3.18
C LEU A 403 5.96 11.66 -4.45
N LEU A 404 5.82 12.58 -5.41
CA LEU A 404 5.06 12.33 -6.64
C LEU A 404 5.56 11.10 -7.39
N GLY A 405 6.89 10.99 -7.55
CA GLY A 405 7.49 9.85 -8.23
C GLY A 405 7.27 8.53 -7.48
N VAL A 406 7.37 8.56 -6.15
CA VAL A 406 7.09 7.39 -5.30
C VAL A 406 5.61 6.99 -5.38
N ASN A 407 4.70 7.97 -5.26
CA ASN A 407 3.26 7.72 -5.30
C ASN A 407 2.80 7.20 -6.67
N ALA A 408 3.33 7.74 -7.77
CA ALA A 408 3.02 7.26 -9.11
C ALA A 408 3.50 5.81 -9.33
N GLU A 409 4.70 5.46 -8.85
CA GLU A 409 5.22 4.09 -8.88
C GLU A 409 4.35 3.15 -8.04
N LYS A 410 3.98 3.55 -6.81
CA LYS A 410 3.07 2.79 -5.96
C LYS A 410 1.71 2.60 -6.63
N THR A 411 1.11 3.67 -7.19
CA THR A 411 -0.15 3.57 -7.92
C THR A 411 -0.07 2.54 -9.04
N PHE A 412 1.01 2.52 -9.80
CA PHE A 412 1.16 1.59 -10.91
C PHE A 412 1.34 0.14 -10.46
N TYR A 413 2.18 -0.10 -9.46
CA TYR A 413 2.53 -1.46 -9.04
C TYR A 413 1.63 -2.03 -7.93
N GLU A 414 0.96 -1.20 -7.14
CA GLU A 414 0.09 -1.63 -6.04
C GLU A 414 -1.39 -1.72 -6.43
N SER A 415 -1.78 -1.24 -7.61
CA SER A 415 -3.16 -1.37 -8.11
C SER A 415 -3.37 -2.70 -8.81
N TYR A 416 -4.33 -3.50 -8.31
CA TYR A 416 -4.79 -4.73 -8.94
C TYR A 416 -6.33 -4.75 -8.98
N GLY A 417 -6.89 -4.80 -10.20
CA GLY A 417 -8.33 -4.68 -10.38
C GLY A 417 -8.84 -3.23 -10.35
N LEU A 418 -10.11 -3.04 -10.72
CA LEU A 418 -10.70 -1.72 -10.91
C LEU A 418 -10.76 -0.89 -9.62
N ASN A 419 -11.06 -1.53 -8.49
CA ASN A 419 -11.20 -0.83 -7.21
C ASN A 419 -9.89 -0.18 -6.78
N ASP A 420 -8.78 -0.92 -6.85
CA ASP A 420 -7.47 -0.40 -6.44
C ASP A 420 -7.01 0.71 -7.38
N TRP A 421 -7.23 0.56 -8.69
CA TRP A 421 -6.94 1.62 -9.66
C TRP A 421 -7.75 2.89 -9.40
N LEU A 422 -9.01 2.77 -8.98
CA LEU A 422 -9.84 3.92 -8.60
C LEU A 422 -9.30 4.58 -7.32
N VAL A 423 -9.06 3.81 -6.26
CA VAL A 423 -8.60 4.34 -4.97
C VAL A 423 -7.23 4.99 -5.11
N GLN A 424 -6.26 4.27 -5.67
CA GLN A 424 -4.89 4.77 -5.85
C GLN A 424 -4.82 5.91 -6.87
N GLY A 425 -5.59 5.83 -7.96
CA GLY A 425 -5.69 6.90 -8.96
C GLY A 425 -6.30 8.18 -8.40
N LEU A 426 -7.36 8.08 -7.60
CA LEU A 426 -7.96 9.22 -6.91
C LEU A 426 -7.00 9.80 -5.86
N LEU A 427 -6.26 8.96 -5.15
CA LEU A 427 -5.25 9.41 -4.19
C LEU A 427 -4.09 10.13 -4.90
N LEU A 428 -3.63 9.63 -6.04
CA LEU A 428 -2.63 10.30 -6.86
C LEU A 428 -3.15 11.66 -7.37
N ALA A 429 -4.39 11.70 -7.85
CA ALA A 429 -5.03 12.94 -8.30
C ALA A 429 -5.18 13.94 -7.15
N ALA A 430 -5.58 13.48 -5.95
CA ALA A 430 -5.63 14.31 -4.74
C ALA A 430 -4.25 14.85 -4.36
N GLY A 431 -3.22 14.01 -4.41
CA GLY A 431 -1.84 14.38 -4.12
C GLY A 431 -1.27 15.44 -5.09
N ILE A 432 -1.74 15.47 -6.33
CA ILE A 432 -1.38 16.54 -7.28
C ILE A 432 -2.25 17.78 -7.07
N ALA A 433 -3.54 17.63 -6.85
CA ALA A 433 -4.48 18.73 -6.72
C ALA A 433 -4.32 19.50 -5.40
N ALA A 434 -4.11 18.83 -4.29
CA ALA A 434 -4.03 19.45 -2.96
C ALA A 434 -2.95 20.53 -2.86
N PRO A 435 -1.68 20.33 -3.25
CA PRO A 435 -0.66 21.37 -3.17
C PRO A 435 -0.97 22.57 -4.05
N LEU A 436 -1.54 22.37 -5.24
CA LEU A 436 -1.95 23.45 -6.15
C LEU A 436 -3.08 24.29 -5.56
N LEU A 437 -4.13 23.62 -5.09
CA LEU A 437 -5.32 24.26 -4.53
C LEU A 437 -5.02 24.93 -3.19
N CYS A 438 -4.28 24.28 -2.30
CA CYS A 438 -3.92 24.84 -0.99
C CYS A 438 -2.97 26.04 -1.13
N SER A 439 -1.97 25.97 -2.00
CA SER A 439 -1.08 27.09 -2.28
C SER A 439 -1.82 28.31 -2.86
N SER A 440 -2.75 28.05 -3.80
CA SER A 440 -3.63 29.09 -4.33
C SER A 440 -4.58 29.66 -3.25
N ALA A 441 -5.16 28.82 -2.40
CA ALA A 441 -6.03 29.23 -1.29
C ALA A 441 -5.26 30.05 -0.26
N LEU A 442 -4.07 29.60 0.15
CA LEU A 442 -3.18 30.28 1.08
C LEU A 442 -2.83 31.70 0.58
N MET A 443 -2.40 31.81 -0.67
CA MET A 443 -2.07 33.10 -1.29
C MET A 443 -3.30 34.00 -1.49
N SER A 444 -4.49 33.41 -1.67
CA SER A 444 -5.76 34.14 -1.71
C SER A 444 -6.36 34.44 -0.35
N GLY A 445 -5.76 33.97 0.78
CA GLY A 445 -6.28 34.09 2.16
C GLY A 445 -7.60 33.38 2.37
N ARG A 446 -7.81 32.30 1.67
CA ARG A 446 -8.98 31.43 1.85
C ARG A 446 -8.63 30.35 2.88
N ALA A 447 -9.59 30.07 3.76
CA ALA A 447 -9.48 28.93 4.69
C ALA A 447 -9.90 27.61 4.02
N LEU A 448 -9.54 26.50 4.63
CA LEU A 448 -10.00 25.19 4.25
C LEU A 448 -11.50 25.06 4.56
N PRO A 449 -12.37 24.73 3.58
CA PRO A 449 -13.80 24.62 3.82
C PRO A 449 -14.12 23.39 4.69
N THR A 450 -15.19 23.50 5.51
CA THR A 450 -15.74 22.40 6.29
C THR A 450 -16.68 21.53 5.42
N PHE A 451 -16.95 20.30 5.85
CA PHE A 451 -17.94 19.42 5.16
C PHE A 451 -19.34 20.01 5.20
N LEU A 452 -19.68 20.79 6.24
CA LEU A 452 -20.97 21.48 6.30
C LEU A 452 -21.08 22.56 5.23
N GLU A 453 -20.02 23.32 4.97
CA GLU A 453 -19.99 24.31 3.90
C GLU A 453 -20.08 23.71 2.51
N LEU A 454 -19.61 22.47 2.35
CA LEU A 454 -19.71 21.71 1.09
C LEU A 454 -21.10 21.14 0.85
N MET A 455 -21.70 20.49 1.87
CA MET A 455 -22.91 19.67 1.74
C MET A 455 -24.15 20.31 2.37
N GLY A 456 -23.99 21.30 3.25
CA GLY A 456 -25.08 21.95 3.96
C GLY A 456 -26.09 22.68 3.05
N PRO A 457 -27.25 23.07 3.59
CA PRO A 457 -28.27 23.80 2.85
C PRO A 457 -27.73 25.14 2.30
N ARG A 458 -28.20 25.54 1.12
CA ARG A 458 -27.78 26.78 0.45
C ARG A 458 -28.47 27.98 1.11
N GLU A 459 -27.88 28.52 2.15
CA GLU A 459 -28.29 29.82 2.67
C GLU A 459 -27.66 30.95 1.85
N GLY A 460 -28.30 31.33 0.75
CA GLY A 460 -28.00 32.59 0.00
C GLY A 460 -26.63 32.77 -0.65
N ARG A 461 -25.60 32.00 -0.29
CA ARG A 461 -24.23 32.15 -0.81
C ARG A 461 -23.91 31.13 -1.89
N ARG A 462 -23.64 31.59 -3.12
CA ARG A 462 -23.18 30.71 -4.20
C ARG A 462 -21.80 30.12 -3.84
N ARG A 463 -21.70 28.78 -3.82
CA ARG A 463 -20.41 28.08 -3.66
C ARG A 463 -19.51 28.41 -4.86
N SER A 464 -18.32 28.93 -4.60
CA SER A 464 -17.35 29.19 -5.67
C SER A 464 -16.69 27.88 -6.11
N LEU A 465 -16.36 27.75 -7.40
CA LEU A 465 -15.68 26.58 -7.94
C LEU A 465 -14.37 26.23 -7.18
N PRO A 466 -13.50 27.19 -6.83
CA PRO A 466 -12.30 26.87 -6.04
C PRO A 466 -12.60 26.29 -4.65
N MET A 467 -13.67 26.72 -3.99
CA MET A 467 -14.12 26.17 -2.72
C MET A 467 -14.59 24.71 -2.87
N LEU A 468 -15.38 24.44 -3.92
CA LEU A 468 -15.85 23.08 -4.21
C LEU A 468 -14.69 22.14 -4.55
N MET A 469 -13.72 22.58 -5.33
CA MET A 469 -12.54 21.78 -5.67
C MET A 469 -11.71 21.49 -4.43
N LEU A 470 -11.38 22.51 -3.63
CA LEU A 470 -10.57 22.36 -2.42
C LEU A 470 -11.25 21.44 -1.39
N GLY A 471 -12.52 21.69 -1.09
CA GLY A 471 -13.25 20.89 -0.13
C GLY A 471 -13.60 19.50 -0.64
N GLY A 472 -13.88 19.35 -1.94
CA GLY A 472 -14.09 18.05 -2.58
C GLY A 472 -12.83 17.19 -2.52
N THR A 473 -11.64 17.79 -2.76
CA THR A 473 -10.36 17.07 -2.60
C THR A 473 -10.11 16.66 -1.16
N LEU A 474 -10.43 17.54 -0.17
CA LEU A 474 -10.34 17.17 1.25
C LEU A 474 -11.29 16.03 1.61
N ALA A 475 -12.55 16.10 1.21
CA ALA A 475 -13.54 15.07 1.50
C ALA A 475 -13.15 13.72 0.87
N MET A 476 -12.72 13.73 -0.39
CA MET A 476 -12.22 12.53 -1.08
C MET A 476 -10.99 11.94 -0.37
N THR A 477 -10.00 12.76 -0.03
CA THR A 477 -8.82 12.32 0.71
C THR A 477 -9.20 11.72 2.07
N THR A 478 -10.15 12.34 2.79
CA THR A 478 -10.62 11.83 4.08
C THR A 478 -11.30 10.47 3.94
N LEU A 479 -12.16 10.28 2.93
CA LEU A 479 -12.84 9.00 2.71
C LEU A 479 -11.85 7.90 2.35
N ILE A 480 -10.88 8.18 1.48
CA ILE A 480 -9.81 7.23 1.12
C ILE A 480 -8.94 6.92 2.35
N ALA A 481 -8.60 7.93 3.15
CA ALA A 481 -7.81 7.73 4.37
C ALA A 481 -8.54 6.82 5.37
N VAL A 482 -9.85 6.99 5.54
CA VAL A 482 -10.66 6.13 6.42
C VAL A 482 -10.80 4.72 5.85
N GLU A 483 -11.07 4.57 4.55
CA GLU A 483 -11.12 3.27 3.88
C GLU A 483 -9.80 2.49 4.06
N THR A 484 -8.67 3.13 3.74
CA THR A 484 -7.35 2.50 3.86
C THR A 484 -6.98 2.23 5.33
N ALA A 485 -7.34 3.11 6.26
CA ALA A 485 -7.10 2.92 7.70
C ALA A 485 -7.88 1.72 8.24
N LEU A 486 -9.17 1.60 7.90
CA LEU A 486 -9.99 0.45 8.30
C LEU A 486 -9.48 -0.84 7.65
N GLY A 487 -9.07 -0.79 6.37
CA GLY A 487 -8.46 -1.92 5.70
C GLY A 487 -7.19 -2.41 6.42
N LEU A 488 -6.29 -1.51 6.81
CA LEU A 488 -5.08 -1.85 7.55
C LEU A 488 -5.34 -2.37 8.98
N VAL A 489 -6.48 -2.02 9.58
CA VAL A 489 -6.87 -2.53 10.91
C VAL A 489 -7.52 -3.92 10.82
N PHE A 490 -8.47 -4.13 9.89
CA PHE A 490 -9.30 -5.33 9.84
C PHE A 490 -8.77 -6.42 8.90
N ASP A 491 -7.98 -6.04 7.88
CA ASP A 491 -7.37 -6.95 6.91
C ASP A 491 -5.95 -6.48 6.55
N PRO A 492 -5.02 -6.47 7.56
CA PRO A 492 -3.70 -5.86 7.37
C PRO A 492 -2.81 -6.68 6.44
N ARG A 493 -3.01 -7.99 6.35
CA ARG A 493 -2.03 -8.94 5.81
C ARG A 493 -1.58 -8.65 4.38
N TRP A 494 -2.50 -8.16 3.53
CA TRP A 494 -2.27 -8.00 2.09
C TRP A 494 -2.26 -6.54 1.61
N ARG A 495 -2.49 -5.57 2.50
CA ARG A 495 -2.66 -4.16 2.13
C ARG A 495 -1.38 -3.37 2.25
N ASP A 496 -1.07 -2.60 1.23
CA ASP A 496 0.07 -1.69 1.21
C ASP A 496 -0.20 -0.41 2.01
N PHE A 497 0.86 0.20 2.54
CA PHE A 497 0.77 1.46 3.29
C PHE A 497 0.68 2.65 2.35
N PRO A 498 -0.39 3.48 2.37
CA PRO A 498 -0.61 4.60 1.44
C PRO A 498 0.15 5.88 1.86
N PHE A 499 1.31 5.76 2.52
CA PHE A 499 2.04 6.88 3.12
C PHE A 499 2.36 8.00 2.14
N ALA A 500 2.79 7.68 0.91
CA ALA A 500 3.23 8.68 -0.06
C ALA A 500 2.06 9.54 -0.56
N GLY A 501 0.99 8.90 -1.06
CA GLY A 501 -0.17 9.61 -1.61
C GLY A 501 -0.93 10.41 -0.57
N LEU A 502 -1.10 9.85 0.62
CA LEU A 502 -1.73 10.57 1.74
C LEU A 502 -0.89 11.76 2.17
N THR A 503 0.43 11.64 2.28
CA THR A 503 1.30 12.77 2.66
C THR A 503 1.17 13.93 1.69
N MET A 504 1.17 13.66 0.38
CA MET A 504 0.99 14.67 -0.67
C MET A 504 -0.32 15.46 -0.55
N ALA A 505 -1.39 14.81 -0.11
CA ALA A 505 -2.67 15.51 0.08
C ALA A 505 -2.75 16.20 1.46
N VAL A 506 -2.30 15.52 2.51
CA VAL A 506 -2.53 15.94 3.90
C VAL A 506 -1.60 17.09 4.33
N VAL A 507 -0.32 17.10 3.92
CA VAL A 507 0.61 18.16 4.29
C VAL A 507 0.14 19.54 3.79
N PRO A 508 -0.31 19.72 2.53
CA PRO A 508 -0.90 20.98 2.07
C PRO A 508 -2.15 21.39 2.85
N PHE A 509 -3.07 20.45 3.16
CA PHE A 509 -4.25 20.77 3.96
C PHE A 509 -3.89 21.22 5.37
N SER A 510 -2.94 20.54 6.00
CA SER A 510 -2.50 20.86 7.36
C SER A 510 -1.82 22.22 7.41
N THR A 511 -0.94 22.54 6.46
CA THR A 511 -0.28 23.85 6.39
C THR A 511 -1.28 24.98 6.13
N LEU A 512 -2.28 24.75 5.27
CA LEU A 512 -3.36 25.70 5.03
C LEU A 512 -4.19 25.96 6.29
N THR A 513 -4.57 24.90 7.02
CA THR A 513 -5.36 24.99 8.25
C THR A 513 -4.60 25.70 9.37
N LEU A 514 -3.29 25.50 9.49
CA LEU A 514 -2.46 26.14 10.51
C LEU A 514 -2.32 27.66 10.26
N LEU A 515 -2.26 28.07 9.01
CA LEU A 515 -2.00 29.48 8.65
C LEU A 515 -3.26 30.29 8.38
N ASN A 516 -4.28 29.67 7.80
CA ASN A 516 -5.58 30.30 7.51
C ASN A 516 -6.69 29.54 8.21
N ARG A 517 -6.93 29.89 9.47
CA ARG A 517 -8.00 29.23 10.26
C ARG A 517 -9.37 29.52 9.65
N PRO A 518 -10.29 28.55 9.66
CA PRO A 518 -11.68 28.77 9.26
C PRO A 518 -12.35 29.84 10.12
N ASP A 519 -13.22 30.65 9.50
CA ASP A 519 -13.97 31.71 10.20
C ASP A 519 -14.95 31.15 11.26
N SER A 520 -15.38 29.89 11.12
CA SER A 520 -16.25 29.20 12.08
C SER A 520 -15.41 28.41 13.08
N ASP A 521 -15.55 28.72 14.37
CA ASP A 521 -14.96 27.97 15.48
C ASP A 521 -15.54 26.53 15.62
N THR A 522 -16.60 26.20 14.88
CA THR A 522 -17.32 24.93 14.98
C THR A 522 -17.23 24.14 13.68
N ARG A 523 -16.59 22.98 13.75
CA ARG A 523 -16.61 22.00 12.67
C ARG A 523 -17.74 20.98 12.88
N PRO A 524 -18.30 20.38 11.77
CA PRO A 524 -19.35 19.38 11.89
C PRO A 524 -18.88 18.12 12.61
N VAL A 525 -19.81 17.43 13.27
CA VAL A 525 -19.55 16.17 14.01
C VAL A 525 -18.88 15.11 13.13
N ALA A 526 -19.26 15.03 11.85
CA ALA A 526 -18.69 14.08 10.92
C ALA A 526 -17.15 14.19 10.81
N GLU A 527 -16.61 15.42 10.79
CA GLU A 527 -15.16 15.63 10.75
C GLU A 527 -14.49 15.15 12.05
N ALA A 528 -15.11 15.38 13.21
CA ALA A 528 -14.63 14.88 14.48
C ALA A 528 -14.67 13.34 14.58
N VAL A 529 -15.70 12.71 14.02
CA VAL A 529 -15.81 11.24 13.95
C VAL A 529 -14.69 10.67 13.07
N PHE A 530 -14.46 11.23 11.87
CA PHE A 530 -13.36 10.78 11.01
C PHE A 530 -11.98 11.00 11.68
N ALA A 531 -11.77 12.13 12.35
CA ALA A 531 -10.55 12.38 13.11
C ALA A 531 -10.34 11.33 14.21
N GLY A 532 -11.38 10.98 14.95
CA GLY A 532 -11.34 9.94 15.99
C GLY A 532 -11.06 8.55 15.42
N LEU A 533 -11.70 8.19 14.31
CA LEU A 533 -11.46 6.92 13.62
C LEU A 533 -10.00 6.81 13.12
N LEU A 534 -9.48 7.85 12.49
CA LEU A 534 -8.10 7.88 12.02
C LEU A 534 -7.09 7.80 13.18
N ALA A 535 -7.36 8.46 14.30
CA ALA A 535 -6.50 8.40 15.49
C ALA A 535 -6.50 6.99 16.11
N ALA A 536 -7.67 6.37 16.24
CA ALA A 536 -7.81 5.00 16.74
C ALA A 536 -7.12 3.98 15.81
N ALA A 537 -7.34 4.11 14.50
CA ALA A 537 -6.69 3.25 13.52
C ALA A 537 -5.16 3.41 13.54
N ALA A 538 -4.65 4.64 13.61
CA ALA A 538 -3.22 4.90 13.72
C ALA A 538 -2.59 4.18 14.92
N LEU A 539 -3.24 4.24 16.08
CA LEU A 539 -2.78 3.54 17.28
C LEU A 539 -2.77 2.03 17.12
N LEU A 540 -3.86 1.45 16.58
CA LEU A 540 -3.96 0.01 16.37
C LEU A 540 -2.92 -0.49 15.37
N ILE A 541 -2.70 0.25 14.27
CA ILE A 541 -1.67 -0.09 13.27
C ILE A 541 -0.28 -0.08 13.92
N LEU A 542 0.05 0.93 14.75
CA LEU A 542 1.33 1.00 15.45
C LEU A 542 1.55 -0.17 16.41
N VAL A 543 0.49 -0.59 17.11
CA VAL A 543 0.55 -1.74 18.02
C VAL A 543 0.76 -3.05 17.26
N ASN A 544 0.10 -3.22 16.12
CA ASN A 544 0.15 -4.46 15.34
C ASN A 544 1.46 -4.61 14.55
N GLU A 545 2.01 -3.51 14.02
CA GLU A 545 3.16 -3.53 13.11
C GLU A 545 4.51 -3.29 13.82
N GLY A 546 4.48 -2.85 15.06
CA GLY A 546 5.68 -2.52 15.82
C GLY A 546 6.40 -1.24 15.34
N LEU A 547 7.49 -0.91 16.03
CA LEU A 547 8.26 0.32 15.76
C LEU A 547 9.31 0.15 14.66
N GLU A 548 9.59 -1.06 14.21
CA GLU A 548 10.57 -1.31 13.15
C GLU A 548 10.00 -1.05 11.75
N ASN A 549 8.67 -1.08 11.60
CA ASN A 549 7.99 -0.82 10.35
C ASN A 549 7.82 0.69 10.10
N TRP A 550 8.79 1.31 9.43
CA TRP A 550 8.74 2.74 9.13
C TRP A 550 7.56 3.14 8.22
N GLN A 551 7.05 2.23 7.37
CA GLN A 551 5.88 2.51 6.53
C GLN A 551 4.62 2.67 7.38
N SER A 552 4.44 1.83 8.39
CA SER A 552 3.33 1.94 9.35
C SER A 552 3.45 3.19 10.22
N LEU A 553 4.66 3.50 10.70
CA LEU A 553 4.94 4.72 11.46
C LEU A 553 4.58 5.98 10.67
N TRP A 554 5.02 6.04 9.42
CA TRP A 554 4.74 7.18 8.54
C TRP A 554 3.24 7.31 8.25
N THR A 555 2.59 6.20 7.85
CA THR A 555 1.14 6.19 7.56
C THR A 555 0.33 6.63 8.78
N SER A 556 0.65 6.10 9.97
CA SER A 556 0.00 6.48 11.22
C SER A 556 0.19 7.95 11.56
N ALA A 557 1.40 8.49 11.35
CA ALA A 557 1.66 9.91 11.54
C ALA A 557 0.82 10.78 10.59
N VAL A 558 0.63 10.36 9.34
CA VAL A 558 -0.20 11.08 8.37
C VAL A 558 -1.69 10.98 8.71
N TYR A 559 -2.18 9.83 9.19
CA TYR A 559 -3.54 9.72 9.70
C TYR A 559 -3.79 10.65 10.90
N LEU A 560 -2.86 10.72 11.83
CA LEU A 560 -2.93 11.67 12.96
C LEU A 560 -2.90 13.12 12.47
N LEU A 561 -2.06 13.46 11.52
CA LEU A 561 -1.97 14.80 10.94
C LEU A 561 -3.27 15.20 10.24
N LEU A 562 -3.90 14.30 9.47
CA LEU A 562 -5.22 14.53 8.90
C LEU A 562 -6.29 14.66 9.98
N GLY A 563 -6.24 13.81 11.01
CA GLY A 563 -7.11 13.90 12.17
C GLY A 563 -7.04 15.28 12.86
N THR A 564 -5.82 15.82 13.08
CA THR A 564 -5.66 17.18 13.64
C THR A 564 -6.18 18.27 12.71
N THR A 565 -6.07 18.06 11.38
CA THR A 565 -6.60 19.00 10.37
C THR A 565 -8.12 19.04 10.39
N LEU A 566 -8.78 17.93 10.66
CA LEU A 566 -10.24 17.80 10.76
C LEU A 566 -10.78 18.12 12.16
N TRP A 567 -9.92 18.13 13.19
CA TRP A 567 -10.35 18.31 14.59
C TRP A 567 -10.87 19.73 14.83
N PRO A 568 -12.06 19.89 15.45
CA PRO A 568 -12.61 21.19 15.76
C PRO A 568 -11.78 21.90 16.84
N ALA A 569 -11.56 23.20 16.65
CA ALA A 569 -10.88 24.05 17.65
C ALA A 569 -11.70 24.14 18.96
N ARG A 570 -13.03 24.00 18.87
CA ARG A 570 -13.97 23.88 19.99
C ARG A 570 -15.04 22.87 19.65
N PHE A 571 -15.41 22.01 20.60
CA PHE A 571 -16.57 21.14 20.45
C PHE A 571 -17.83 22.00 20.40
N ALA A 572 -18.66 21.83 19.38
CA ALA A 572 -20.02 22.35 19.42
C ALA A 572 -20.75 21.73 20.64
N PRO A 573 -21.55 22.51 21.41
CA PRO A 573 -22.30 21.94 22.51
C PRO A 573 -23.12 20.74 22.03
N ILE A 574 -23.21 19.69 22.84
CA ILE A 574 -23.91 18.43 22.51
C ILE A 574 -25.33 18.69 22.00
N ALA A 575 -25.98 19.75 22.48
CA ALA A 575 -27.30 20.18 22.02
C ALA A 575 -27.37 20.55 20.51
N SER A 576 -26.25 20.92 19.88
CA SER A 576 -26.19 21.18 18.43
C SER A 576 -25.96 19.91 17.60
N TRP A 577 -25.65 18.79 18.23
CA TRP A 577 -25.39 17.48 17.62
C TRP A 577 -26.69 16.68 17.44
N VAL A 578 -27.73 17.04 18.19
CA VAL A 578 -29.05 16.43 18.03
C VAL A 578 -29.74 17.11 16.85
N PRO A 579 -30.14 16.38 15.81
CA PRO A 579 -30.97 16.95 14.76
C PRO A 579 -32.14 17.65 15.40
N ARG A 580 -32.37 18.93 15.10
CA ARG A 580 -33.57 19.63 15.55
C ARG A 580 -34.76 18.93 14.90
N LEU A 581 -35.44 18.11 15.68
CA LEU A 581 -36.73 17.54 15.28
C LEU A 581 -37.67 18.71 15.00
N SER A 582 -38.00 18.94 13.73
CA SER A 582 -39.00 19.93 13.37
C SER A 582 -40.35 19.33 13.70
N VAL A 583 -41.00 19.88 14.72
CA VAL A 583 -42.39 19.58 15.04
C VAL A 583 -43.24 20.31 14.01
N ILE A 584 -43.79 19.57 13.05
CA ILE A 584 -44.77 20.11 12.12
C ILE A 584 -46.13 19.91 12.80
N SER A 585 -46.71 21.01 13.31
CA SER A 585 -48.13 21.02 13.76
C SER A 585 -49.02 21.07 12.51
N SER A 586 -49.72 20.00 12.23
CA SER A 586 -50.76 19.99 11.19
C SER A 586 -52.13 19.91 11.84
N LYS A 587 -53.03 20.79 11.41
CA LYS A 587 -54.46 20.72 11.81
C LYS A 587 -55.15 19.64 11.00
N VAL A 588 -55.46 18.53 11.64
CA VAL A 588 -56.22 17.44 11.03
C VAL A 588 -57.68 17.62 11.49
N ARG A 589 -58.64 17.59 10.54
CA ARG A 589 -60.08 17.63 10.88
C ARG A 589 -60.56 16.19 11.12
N MET A 590 -60.98 15.91 12.33
CA MET A 590 -61.64 14.64 12.68
C MET A 590 -63.14 14.83 12.87
N LEU A 591 -63.88 13.81 12.51
CA LEU A 591 -65.36 13.76 12.76
C LEU A 591 -65.60 13.54 14.27
N ASP A 592 -66.34 14.40 14.88
CA ASP A 592 -66.82 14.27 16.25
C ASP A 592 -67.90 13.21 16.31
N PRO A 593 -67.72 12.10 17.06
CA PRO A 593 -68.68 10.99 17.05
C PRO A 593 -70.05 11.36 17.61
N GLU A 594 -70.15 12.39 18.44
CA GLU A 594 -71.46 12.78 19.06
C GLU A 594 -72.22 13.85 18.28
N SER A 595 -71.50 14.70 17.53
CA SER A 595 -72.14 15.83 16.82
C SER A 595 -72.13 15.73 15.30
N GLY A 596 -71.33 14.78 14.71
CA GLY A 596 -71.21 14.65 13.26
C GLY A 596 -70.45 15.81 12.59
N ALA A 597 -69.87 16.73 13.36
CA ALA A 597 -69.19 17.92 12.87
C ALA A 597 -67.69 17.72 12.83
N LEU A 598 -66.99 18.24 11.80
CA LEU A 598 -65.55 18.20 11.67
C LEU A 598 -64.89 19.24 12.59
N ARG A 599 -64.19 18.78 13.67
CA ARG A 599 -63.43 19.65 14.55
C ARG A 599 -61.90 19.57 14.20
N PRO A 600 -61.19 20.70 14.18
CA PRO A 600 -59.75 20.72 13.99
C PRO A 600 -59.07 20.26 15.27
N ILE A 601 -58.18 19.26 15.17
CA ILE A 601 -57.29 18.80 16.25
C ILE A 601 -55.85 19.10 15.83
N ASP A 602 -55.09 19.71 16.71
CA ASP A 602 -53.65 19.95 16.49
C ASP A 602 -52.89 18.65 16.75
N VAL A 603 -52.37 18.02 15.69
CA VAL A 603 -51.52 16.82 15.77
C VAL A 603 -50.07 17.25 15.56
N ALA A 604 -49.27 17.07 16.60
CA ALA A 604 -47.82 17.28 16.50
C ALA A 604 -47.17 16.02 15.96
N VAL A 605 -46.68 16.06 14.75
CA VAL A 605 -45.86 14.98 14.15
C VAL A 605 -44.41 15.34 14.26
N VAL A 606 -43.64 14.52 14.97
CA VAL A 606 -42.17 14.63 15.05
C VAL A 606 -41.60 13.90 13.85
N LEU A 607 -41.04 14.64 12.90
CA LEU A 607 -40.36 14.06 11.74
C LEU A 607 -38.85 14.11 11.92
N GLU A 608 -38.20 12.97 11.81
CA GLU A 608 -36.75 12.92 11.61
C GLU A 608 -36.37 13.46 10.21
N PRO A 609 -35.21 14.12 10.03
CA PRO A 609 -34.88 14.83 8.79
C PRO A 609 -34.49 13.93 7.60
N ASN A 610 -34.76 12.63 7.64
CA ASN A 610 -34.41 11.70 6.56
C ASN A 610 -35.60 11.35 5.67
N SER A 611 -35.40 11.35 4.34
CA SER A 611 -36.38 11.08 3.30
C SER A 611 -37.13 9.74 3.41
N LEU A 612 -36.61 8.80 4.18
CA LEU A 612 -37.27 7.53 4.51
C LEU A 612 -38.43 7.72 5.51
N ALA A 613 -38.30 8.68 6.44
CA ALA A 613 -39.38 9.01 7.38
C ALA A 613 -40.58 9.67 6.69
N LYS A 614 -40.36 10.39 5.59
CA LYS A 614 -41.44 10.99 4.80
C LYS A 614 -42.33 9.93 4.13
N LYS A 615 -41.74 8.86 3.59
CA LYS A 615 -42.46 7.72 3.01
C LYS A 615 -43.20 6.88 4.07
N ALA A 616 -42.61 6.75 5.27
CA ALA A 616 -43.25 6.03 6.38
C ALA A 616 -44.44 6.82 6.96
N ALA A 617 -44.33 8.15 7.04
CA ALA A 617 -45.44 9.02 7.48
C ALA A 617 -46.62 9.05 6.48
N GLU A 618 -46.35 9.07 5.19
CA GLU A 618 -47.37 8.96 4.14
C GLU A 618 -48.06 7.59 4.16
N GLY A 619 -47.34 6.51 4.46
CA GLY A 619 -47.87 5.16 4.65
C GLY A 619 -48.72 5.02 5.94
N ALA A 620 -48.29 5.64 7.04
CA ALA A 620 -49.00 5.59 8.32
C ALA A 620 -50.35 6.37 8.28
N THR A 621 -50.39 7.47 7.54
CA THR A 621 -51.63 8.25 7.36
C THR A 621 -52.70 7.46 6.57
N THR A 622 -52.26 6.56 5.68
CA THR A 622 -53.18 5.72 4.87
C THR A 622 -53.67 4.48 5.65
N VAL A 623 -52.90 3.99 6.61
CA VAL A 623 -53.26 2.80 7.41
C VAL A 623 -54.23 3.14 8.55
N MET A 624 -54.11 4.32 9.16
CA MET A 624 -55.09 4.74 10.20
C MET A 624 -56.45 5.17 9.66
N ALA A 625 -56.57 5.40 8.34
CA ALA A 625 -57.86 5.71 7.70
C ALA A 625 -58.65 4.46 7.27
N LYS A 626 -58.13 3.24 7.50
CA LYS A 626 -58.78 1.95 7.13
C LYS A 626 -59.01 1.00 8.31
N GLY A 627 -58.92 1.48 9.54
CA GLY A 627 -59.15 0.69 10.74
C GLY A 627 -60.47 1.04 11.38
N GLU A 628 -61.58 0.53 10.84
CA GLU A 628 -62.72 0.02 11.56
C GLU A 628 -62.72 -1.48 11.46
#